data_a117b775805aceab6a59c9d20f095bcc
#
_entry.id   a117b775805aceab6a59c9d20f095bcc
#
_cell.length_a   1.000
_cell.length_b   1.000
_cell.length_c   1.000
_cell.angle_alpha   90.00
_cell.angle_beta   90.00
_cell.angle_gamma   90.00
#
_symmetry.space_group_name_H-M   'P 1'
#
loop_
_entity.id
_entity.type
_entity.pdbx_description
1 polymer ?
#
loop_
_entity_poly.entity_id
_entity_poly.type
_entity_poly.pdbx_seq_one_letter_code
_entity_poly.pdbx_strand_id
1 'polypeptide(L)'
;MAQRHSNLQRRADVFAALGDPRRLEIAEELSQSDRTPGELIEKFELSSALLAHHLDVLEHAGLIERTHSHSDGRKRFVRLVARHRQLLSDMSAPSRVMFVCRHNSARSQLAAALWSRMVGTPAESAGTQPAATVHPLAVSIAKHHHLNLGTARPRPYTTSNSRGRTIITVCDQSHDDLTSPLSRLHWSLPDPVEVGTRAAFESTYQELIERMRHLITRSTTSVKQQPTTKSKEQR
;
A
#
# COMPACT_ATOMS: atom_id res chain seq x y z
N MET A 1 -17.68 -10.91 30.81
CA MET A 1 -18.79 -10.96 29.82
C MET A 1 -18.89 -9.67 29.01
N ALA A 2 -18.81 -8.48 29.62
CA ALA A 2 -18.93 -7.16 28.93
C ALA A 2 -17.93 -6.98 27.77
N GLN A 3 -16.68 -7.40 27.93
CA GLN A 3 -15.61 -7.26 26.91
C GLN A 3 -15.83 -8.14 25.67
N ARG A 4 -16.44 -9.32 25.83
CA ARG A 4 -16.86 -10.20 24.72
C ARG A 4 -18.03 -9.58 23.92
N HIS A 5 -19.01 -8.99 24.61
CA HIS A 5 -20.15 -8.32 23.97
C HIS A 5 -19.69 -7.13 23.13
N SER A 6 -18.80 -6.28 23.67
CA SER A 6 -18.28 -5.11 22.92
C SER A 6 -17.44 -5.51 21.70
N ASN A 7 -16.76 -6.67 21.74
CA ASN A 7 -15.99 -7.17 20.59
C ASN A 7 -16.91 -7.75 19.50
N LEU A 8 -17.96 -8.49 19.91
CA LEU A 8 -18.96 -9.01 18.97
C LEU A 8 -19.70 -7.88 18.25
N GLN A 9 -20.13 -6.85 19.01
CA GLN A 9 -20.80 -5.69 18.43
C GLN A 9 -19.91 -4.97 17.43
N ARG A 10 -18.65 -4.65 17.77
CA ARG A 10 -17.70 -4.03 16.83
C ARG A 10 -17.48 -4.83 15.54
N ARG A 11 -17.46 -6.16 15.65
CA ARG A 11 -17.38 -7.03 14.47
C ARG A 11 -18.65 -6.97 13.62
N ALA A 12 -19.82 -6.96 14.28
CA ALA A 12 -21.10 -6.83 13.59
C ALA A 12 -21.19 -5.48 12.84
N ASP A 13 -20.74 -4.39 13.45
CA ASP A 13 -20.71 -3.06 12.84
C ASP A 13 -19.81 -3.03 11.60
N VAL A 14 -18.64 -3.70 11.65
CA VAL A 14 -17.74 -3.86 10.51
C VAL A 14 -18.43 -4.57 9.34
N PHE A 15 -19.08 -5.72 9.59
CA PHE A 15 -19.79 -6.44 8.54
C PHE A 15 -21.01 -5.69 8.03
N ALA A 16 -21.74 -5.00 8.88
CA ALA A 16 -22.85 -4.13 8.47
C ALA A 16 -22.38 -2.98 7.57
N ALA A 17 -21.24 -2.36 7.90
CA ALA A 17 -20.64 -1.33 7.06
C ALA A 17 -20.22 -1.88 5.68
N LEU A 18 -19.67 -3.07 5.60
CA LEU A 18 -19.27 -3.72 4.34
C LEU A 18 -20.45 -4.35 3.56
N GLY A 19 -21.63 -4.44 4.14
CA GLY A 19 -22.82 -5.00 3.49
C GLY A 19 -23.41 -4.16 2.34
N ASP A 20 -22.92 -2.96 2.13
CA ASP A 20 -23.27 -2.13 0.97
C ASP A 20 -22.21 -2.29 -0.12
N PRO A 21 -22.60 -2.58 -1.39
CA PRO A 21 -21.63 -2.82 -2.46
C PRO A 21 -20.65 -1.66 -2.70
N ARG A 22 -21.13 -0.41 -2.62
CA ARG A 22 -20.27 0.75 -2.85
C ARG A 22 -19.26 0.96 -1.72
N ARG A 23 -19.66 0.72 -0.47
CA ARG A 23 -18.72 0.76 0.66
C ARG A 23 -17.70 -0.37 0.60
N LEU A 24 -18.10 -1.55 0.13
CA LEU A 24 -17.18 -2.66 -0.10
C LEU A 24 -16.13 -2.30 -1.15
N GLU A 25 -16.54 -1.78 -2.32
CA GLU A 25 -15.61 -1.33 -3.39
C GLU A 25 -14.62 -0.28 -2.89
N ILE A 26 -15.09 0.71 -2.13
CA ILE A 26 -14.22 1.74 -1.51
C ILE A 26 -13.22 1.09 -0.55
N ALA A 27 -13.68 0.18 0.30
CA ALA A 27 -12.81 -0.51 1.26
C ALA A 27 -11.77 -1.41 0.56
N GLU A 28 -12.13 -2.08 -0.53
CA GLU A 28 -11.22 -2.88 -1.35
C GLU A 28 -10.13 -2.00 -2.01
N GLU A 29 -10.49 -0.86 -2.57
CA GLU A 29 -9.52 0.11 -3.07
C GLU A 29 -8.55 0.57 -1.98
N LEU A 30 -9.10 0.97 -0.82
CA LEU A 30 -8.31 1.43 0.32
C LEU A 30 -7.46 0.32 0.97
N SER A 31 -7.75 -0.93 0.68
CA SER A 31 -6.93 -2.05 1.11
C SER A 31 -5.56 -2.09 0.43
N GLN A 32 -5.46 -1.53 -0.76
CA GLN A 32 -4.26 -1.54 -1.60
C GLN A 32 -3.56 -0.19 -1.64
N SER A 33 -4.33 0.90 -1.59
CA SER A 33 -3.85 2.26 -1.82
C SER A 33 -4.52 3.25 -0.88
N ASP A 34 -3.75 4.13 -0.28
CA ASP A 34 -4.30 5.31 0.37
C ASP A 34 -4.79 6.27 -0.71
N ARG A 35 -5.96 6.90 -0.50
CA ARG A 35 -6.59 7.79 -1.47
C ARG A 35 -7.04 9.08 -0.82
N THR A 36 -6.96 10.17 -1.55
CA THR A 36 -7.66 11.41 -1.17
C THR A 36 -9.16 11.29 -1.45
N PRO A 37 -10.03 12.03 -0.76
CA PRO A 37 -11.46 12.07 -1.09
C PRO A 37 -11.72 12.46 -2.56
N GLY A 38 -10.91 13.37 -3.13
CA GLY A 38 -11.01 13.75 -4.55
C GLY A 38 -10.77 12.59 -5.50
N GLU A 39 -9.73 11.77 -5.25
CA GLU A 39 -9.45 10.57 -6.03
C GLU A 39 -10.54 9.50 -5.92
N LEU A 40 -11.18 9.37 -4.74
CA LEU A 40 -12.30 8.44 -4.57
C LEU A 40 -13.55 8.93 -5.32
N ILE A 41 -13.81 10.25 -5.31
CA ILE A 41 -14.90 10.85 -6.11
C ILE A 41 -14.69 10.55 -7.60
N GLU A 42 -13.49 10.81 -8.09
CA GLU A 42 -13.13 10.58 -9.50
C GLU A 42 -13.23 9.08 -9.85
N LYS A 43 -12.65 8.21 -9.03
CA LYS A 43 -12.58 6.77 -9.30
C LYS A 43 -13.95 6.09 -9.33
N PHE A 44 -14.84 6.48 -8.41
CA PHE A 44 -16.15 5.83 -8.23
C PHE A 44 -17.31 6.66 -8.82
N GLU A 45 -17.00 7.79 -9.45
CA GLU A 45 -17.98 8.71 -10.05
C GLU A 45 -19.10 9.11 -9.06
N LEU A 46 -18.71 9.41 -7.81
CA LEU A 46 -19.62 9.76 -6.73
C LEU A 46 -19.75 11.27 -6.54
N SER A 47 -20.87 11.73 -6.05
CA SER A 47 -20.97 13.09 -5.50
C SER A 47 -20.18 13.20 -4.19
N SER A 48 -19.71 14.40 -3.86
CA SER A 48 -18.99 14.66 -2.61
C SER A 48 -19.82 14.30 -1.38
N ALA A 49 -21.15 14.57 -1.41
CA ALA A 49 -22.05 14.27 -0.31
C ALA A 49 -22.21 12.75 -0.11
N LEU A 50 -22.37 12.00 -1.21
CA LEU A 50 -22.53 10.55 -1.14
C LEU A 50 -21.24 9.85 -0.69
N LEU A 51 -20.08 10.30 -1.20
CA LEU A 51 -18.79 9.80 -0.71
C LEU A 51 -18.62 10.08 0.79
N ALA A 52 -18.91 11.32 1.24
CA ALA A 52 -18.80 11.67 2.65
C ALA A 52 -19.64 10.73 3.52
N HIS A 53 -20.90 10.46 3.13
CA HIS A 53 -21.75 9.50 3.83
C HIS A 53 -21.13 8.08 3.91
N HIS A 54 -20.62 7.55 2.79
CA HIS A 54 -19.97 6.24 2.80
C HIS A 54 -18.73 6.19 3.68
N LEU A 55 -17.88 7.23 3.61
CA LEU A 55 -16.69 7.33 4.44
C LEU A 55 -17.02 7.45 5.93
N ASP A 56 -18.05 8.22 6.30
CA ASP A 56 -18.45 8.37 7.70
C ASP A 56 -18.95 7.04 8.29
N VAL A 57 -19.70 6.25 7.52
CA VAL A 57 -20.12 4.89 7.94
C VAL A 57 -18.93 3.98 8.14
N LEU A 58 -18.00 3.96 7.19
CA LEU A 58 -16.78 3.13 7.26
C LEU A 58 -15.86 3.55 8.43
N GLU A 59 -15.74 4.86 8.67
CA GLU A 59 -14.93 5.41 9.76
C GLU A 59 -15.54 5.12 11.12
N HIS A 60 -16.89 5.28 11.25
CA HIS A 60 -17.59 4.94 12.48
C HIS A 60 -17.47 3.45 12.85
N ALA A 61 -17.48 2.58 11.86
CA ALA A 61 -17.22 1.15 12.06
C ALA A 61 -15.73 0.84 12.35
N GLY A 62 -14.85 1.83 12.31
CA GLY A 62 -13.39 1.69 12.53
C GLY A 62 -12.67 0.93 11.43
N LEU A 63 -13.25 0.86 10.22
CA LEU A 63 -12.65 0.24 9.04
C LEU A 63 -11.59 1.12 8.39
N ILE A 64 -11.82 2.42 8.36
CA ILE A 64 -10.93 3.40 7.75
C ILE A 64 -10.53 4.47 8.76
N GLU A 65 -9.49 5.18 8.44
CA GLU A 65 -9.04 6.39 9.15
C GLU A 65 -8.60 7.46 8.16
N ARG A 66 -8.71 8.73 8.57
CA ARG A 66 -8.24 9.89 7.80
C ARG A 66 -6.94 10.40 8.40
N THR A 67 -5.90 10.51 7.59
CA THR A 67 -4.59 11.01 8.00
C THR A 67 -4.23 12.28 7.22
N HIS A 68 -3.48 13.19 7.84
CA HIS A 68 -2.92 14.32 7.12
C HIS A 68 -1.80 13.85 6.18
N SER A 69 -1.71 14.50 5.02
CA SER A 69 -0.57 14.31 4.14
C SER A 69 0.72 14.80 4.83
N HIS A 70 1.79 14.06 4.63
CA HIS A 70 3.12 14.41 5.14
C HIS A 70 3.84 15.46 4.26
N SER A 71 3.30 15.79 3.08
CA SER A 71 3.84 16.82 2.19
C SER A 71 3.02 18.11 2.19
N ASP A 72 1.70 18.02 2.38
CA ASP A 72 0.78 19.16 2.43
C ASP A 72 -0.27 18.94 3.50
N GLY A 73 -0.14 19.58 4.63
CA GLY A 73 -1.05 19.43 5.79
C GLY A 73 -2.51 19.81 5.51
N ARG A 74 -2.82 20.44 4.37
CA ARG A 74 -4.20 20.73 3.94
C ARG A 74 -4.86 19.52 3.29
N LYS A 75 -4.06 18.60 2.75
CA LYS A 75 -4.54 17.35 2.15
C LYS A 75 -4.75 16.28 3.21
N ARG A 76 -5.72 15.43 2.97
CA ARG A 76 -5.97 14.24 3.79
C ARG A 76 -6.03 13.01 2.91
N PHE A 77 -5.43 11.94 3.39
CA PHE A 77 -5.60 10.61 2.84
C PHE A 77 -6.59 9.80 3.69
N VAL A 78 -7.38 9.00 3.01
CA VAL A 78 -8.20 7.94 3.60
C VAL A 78 -7.46 6.64 3.41
N ARG A 79 -7.33 5.86 4.48
CA ARG A 79 -6.68 4.55 4.43
C ARG A 79 -7.45 3.51 5.22
N LEU A 80 -7.34 2.26 4.79
CA LEU A 80 -7.89 1.14 5.53
C LEU A 80 -7.05 0.87 6.79
N VAL A 81 -7.71 0.67 7.92
CA VAL A 81 -7.05 0.28 9.17
C VAL A 81 -6.47 -1.13 9.02
N ALA A 82 -5.18 -1.28 9.32
CA ALA A 82 -4.39 -2.48 9.02
C ALA A 82 -5.04 -3.81 9.44
N ARG A 83 -5.65 -3.87 10.63
CA ARG A 83 -6.32 -5.08 11.16
C ARG A 83 -7.46 -5.59 10.30
N HIS A 84 -8.05 -4.76 9.43
CA HIS A 84 -9.20 -5.13 8.59
C HIS A 84 -8.80 -5.54 7.17
N ARG A 85 -7.53 -5.40 6.78
CA ARG A 85 -7.05 -5.76 5.44
C ARG A 85 -7.31 -7.21 5.08
N GLN A 86 -7.31 -8.12 6.05
CA GLN A 86 -7.57 -9.55 5.82
C GLN A 86 -9.02 -9.87 5.46
N LEU A 87 -9.96 -8.95 5.71
CA LEU A 87 -11.39 -9.14 5.41
C LEU A 87 -11.73 -8.87 3.93
N LEU A 88 -10.83 -8.20 3.22
CA LEU A 88 -11.10 -7.70 1.87
C LEU A 88 -10.29 -8.51 0.86
N SER A 89 -10.92 -8.91 -0.24
CA SER A 89 -10.43 -9.98 -1.12
C SER A 89 -9.74 -9.58 -2.43
N ASP A 90 -9.18 -10.53 -3.04
CA ASP A 90 -9.01 -11.06 -4.40
C ASP A 90 -8.19 -10.31 -5.47
N MET A 91 -7.11 -9.59 -5.14
CA MET A 91 -6.21 -9.19 -6.22
C MET A 91 -4.84 -9.88 -6.12
N SER A 92 -4.31 -10.34 -7.26
CA SER A 92 -2.98 -10.93 -7.36
C SER A 92 -1.89 -9.88 -7.11
N ALA A 93 -0.82 -10.25 -6.41
CA ALA A 93 0.35 -9.39 -6.28
C ALA A 93 0.89 -9.04 -7.68
N PRO A 94 1.25 -7.77 -7.91
CA PRO A 94 1.81 -7.37 -9.19
C PRO A 94 3.15 -8.06 -9.47
N SER A 95 3.35 -8.53 -10.70
CA SER A 95 4.55 -9.28 -11.10
C SER A 95 5.80 -8.40 -11.24
N ARG A 96 5.63 -7.13 -11.57
CA ARG A 96 6.72 -6.16 -11.77
C ARG A 96 6.37 -4.88 -11.05
N VAL A 97 7.13 -4.53 -10.04
CA VAL A 97 6.87 -3.39 -9.15
C VAL A 97 8.02 -2.40 -9.19
N MET A 98 7.68 -1.12 -9.18
CA MET A 98 8.62 -0.03 -8.92
C MET A 98 8.10 0.81 -7.75
N PHE A 99 8.91 0.94 -6.71
CA PHE A 99 8.63 1.83 -5.60
C PHE A 99 9.21 3.21 -5.85
N VAL A 100 8.41 4.26 -5.64
CA VAL A 100 8.81 5.64 -5.91
C VAL A 100 8.64 6.49 -4.65
N CYS A 101 9.66 7.25 -4.29
CA CYS A 101 9.57 8.34 -3.33
C CYS A 101 10.29 9.57 -3.89
N ARG A 102 10.31 10.70 -3.18
CA ARG A 102 10.97 11.91 -3.68
C ARG A 102 12.46 11.68 -3.95
N HIS A 103 13.22 11.26 -2.93
CA HIS A 103 14.67 11.23 -2.98
C HIS A 103 15.30 9.86 -3.35
N ASN A 104 14.53 8.81 -3.39
CA ASN A 104 15.04 7.44 -3.59
C ASN A 104 16.23 7.09 -2.67
N SER A 105 16.26 7.67 -1.47
CA SER A 105 17.36 7.51 -0.51
C SER A 105 17.01 6.62 0.69
N ALA A 106 15.71 6.42 0.99
CA ALA A 106 15.24 5.64 2.13
C ALA A 106 14.04 4.77 1.78
N ARG A 107 12.81 5.32 1.83
CA ARG A 107 11.53 4.58 1.73
C ARG A 107 11.46 3.65 0.52
N SER A 108 11.66 4.14 -0.68
CA SER A 108 11.58 3.34 -1.90
C SER A 108 12.72 2.32 -2.04
N GLN A 109 13.91 2.61 -1.51
CA GLN A 109 15.04 1.67 -1.47
C GLN A 109 14.75 0.49 -0.54
N LEU A 110 14.29 0.78 0.69
CA LEU A 110 13.88 -0.24 1.66
C LEU A 110 12.73 -1.08 1.11
N ALA A 111 11.73 -0.43 0.48
CA ALA A 111 10.59 -1.10 -0.11
C ALA A 111 11.02 -2.08 -1.23
N ALA A 112 11.86 -1.67 -2.16
CA ALA A 112 12.31 -2.53 -3.25
C ALA A 112 13.12 -3.74 -2.74
N ALA A 113 14.03 -3.52 -1.79
CA ALA A 113 14.82 -4.60 -1.20
C ALA A 113 13.94 -5.59 -0.42
N LEU A 114 12.98 -5.07 0.36
CA LEU A 114 12.05 -5.89 1.12
C LEU A 114 11.12 -6.71 0.22
N TRP A 115 10.56 -6.10 -0.84
CA TRP A 115 9.74 -6.79 -1.82
C TRP A 115 10.50 -7.93 -2.48
N SER A 116 11.71 -7.65 -2.97
CA SER A 116 12.55 -8.66 -3.62
C SER A 116 12.81 -9.88 -2.72
N ARG A 117 12.97 -9.64 -1.40
CA ARG A 117 13.13 -10.70 -0.41
C ARG A 117 11.83 -11.48 -0.15
N MET A 118 10.69 -10.77 -0.03
CA MET A 118 9.42 -11.40 0.34
C MET A 118 8.78 -12.17 -0.82
N VAL A 119 8.93 -11.67 -2.05
CA VAL A 119 8.29 -12.23 -3.26
C VAL A 119 9.25 -13.12 -4.06
N GLY A 120 10.55 -12.94 -3.88
CA GLY A 120 11.58 -13.66 -4.65
C GLY A 120 11.80 -13.11 -6.07
N THR A 121 11.09 -12.06 -6.47
CA THR A 121 11.27 -11.37 -7.75
C THR A 121 11.84 -9.97 -7.53
N PRO A 122 12.80 -9.51 -8.34
CA PRO A 122 13.37 -8.17 -8.20
C PRO A 122 12.30 -7.08 -8.34
N ALA A 123 12.31 -6.13 -7.40
CA ALA A 123 11.60 -4.87 -7.53
C ALA A 123 12.58 -3.73 -7.78
N GLU A 124 12.12 -2.69 -8.44
CA GLU A 124 12.91 -1.50 -8.71
C GLU A 124 12.52 -0.35 -7.80
N SER A 125 13.38 0.65 -7.68
CA SER A 125 13.08 1.88 -6.98
C SER A 125 13.56 3.09 -7.77
N ALA A 126 12.85 4.23 -7.63
CA ALA A 126 13.20 5.50 -8.27
C ALA A 126 12.79 6.68 -7.38
N GLY A 127 13.27 7.88 -7.75
CA GLY A 127 12.91 9.14 -7.11
C GLY A 127 12.48 10.19 -8.11
N THR A 128 11.52 11.05 -7.72
CA THR A 128 11.15 12.22 -8.53
C THR A 128 12.25 13.28 -8.51
N GLN A 129 13.02 13.34 -7.40
CA GLN A 129 14.19 14.21 -7.21
C GLN A 129 15.28 13.41 -6.46
N PRO A 130 16.01 12.51 -7.14
CA PRO A 130 16.91 11.58 -6.47
C PRO A 130 18.07 12.28 -5.76
N ALA A 131 18.38 11.82 -4.55
CA ALA A 131 19.55 12.22 -3.80
C ALA A 131 20.86 11.64 -4.39
N ALA A 132 22.01 12.12 -3.96
CA ALA A 132 23.30 11.59 -4.41
C ALA A 132 23.55 10.16 -3.92
N THR A 133 23.12 9.84 -2.68
CA THR A 133 23.37 8.54 -2.05
C THR A 133 22.16 8.03 -1.27
N VAL A 134 22.15 6.72 -1.01
CA VAL A 134 21.22 6.12 -0.05
C VAL A 134 21.56 6.57 1.36
N HIS A 135 20.54 6.86 2.16
CA HIS A 135 20.72 7.36 3.52
C HIS A 135 21.39 6.30 4.43
N PRO A 136 22.41 6.67 5.24
CA PRO A 136 23.16 5.72 6.06
C PRO A 136 22.28 4.89 7.02
N LEU A 137 21.25 5.50 7.62
CA LEU A 137 20.30 4.78 8.48
C LEU A 137 19.44 3.79 7.68
N ALA A 138 19.09 4.08 6.42
CA ALA A 138 18.40 3.11 5.57
C ALA A 138 19.27 1.89 5.28
N VAL A 139 20.55 2.09 5.00
CA VAL A 139 21.55 1.01 4.84
C VAL A 139 21.69 0.20 6.13
N SER A 140 21.76 0.89 7.28
CA SER A 140 21.89 0.25 8.61
C SER A 140 20.67 -0.62 8.94
N ILE A 141 19.44 -0.12 8.71
CA ILE A 141 18.19 -0.87 8.93
C ILE A 141 18.12 -2.06 7.95
N ALA A 142 18.42 -1.85 6.68
CA ALA A 142 18.46 -2.92 5.70
C ALA A 142 19.39 -4.06 6.16
N LYS A 143 20.61 -3.73 6.58
CA LYS A 143 21.58 -4.70 7.10
C LYS A 143 21.07 -5.45 8.33
N HIS A 144 20.44 -4.72 9.26
CA HIS A 144 19.85 -5.31 10.48
C HIS A 144 18.79 -6.36 10.15
N HIS A 145 18.00 -6.10 9.12
CA HIS A 145 16.96 -7.01 8.63
C HIS A 145 17.43 -7.94 7.49
N HIS A 146 18.73 -8.12 7.32
CA HIS A 146 19.33 -8.98 6.29
C HIS A 146 18.91 -8.63 4.85
N LEU A 147 18.68 -7.35 4.58
CA LEU A 147 18.54 -6.80 3.23
C LEU A 147 19.85 -6.17 2.79
N ASN A 148 20.13 -6.15 1.48
CA ASN A 148 21.33 -5.55 0.93
C ASN A 148 21.04 -4.26 0.18
N LEU A 149 21.47 -3.13 0.73
CA LEU A 149 21.47 -1.82 0.07
C LEU A 149 22.90 -1.27 -0.16
N GLY A 150 23.95 -2.06 0.07
CA GLY A 150 25.34 -1.59 0.01
C GLY A 150 25.77 -1.10 -1.38
N THR A 151 25.21 -1.65 -2.45
CA THR A 151 25.48 -1.23 -3.84
C THR A 151 24.36 -0.39 -4.45
N ALA A 152 23.29 -0.14 -3.70
CA ALA A 152 22.14 0.62 -4.18
C ALA A 152 22.53 2.09 -4.46
N ARG A 153 21.95 2.64 -5.52
CA ARG A 153 22.13 4.04 -5.92
C ARG A 153 20.77 4.67 -6.18
N PRO A 154 20.51 5.90 -5.73
CA PRO A 154 19.33 6.64 -6.14
C PRO A 154 19.29 6.83 -7.64
N ARG A 155 18.10 6.65 -8.23
CA ARG A 155 17.86 6.75 -9.68
C ARG A 155 16.64 7.62 -9.93
N PRO A 156 16.61 8.40 -11.04
CA PRO A 156 15.44 9.19 -11.39
C PRO A 156 14.29 8.30 -11.83
N TYR A 157 13.07 8.73 -11.48
CA TYR A 157 11.87 8.22 -12.10
C TYR A 157 11.73 8.79 -13.50
N THR A 158 11.43 7.94 -14.48
CA THR A 158 11.14 8.32 -15.85
C THR A 158 9.99 7.47 -16.40
N THR A 159 9.25 8.01 -17.36
CA THR A 159 8.20 7.23 -18.06
C THR A 159 8.76 6.01 -18.79
N SER A 160 10.02 6.06 -19.19
CA SER A 160 10.70 4.93 -19.83
C SER A 160 10.95 3.79 -18.85
N ASN A 161 11.49 4.07 -17.65
CA ASN A 161 11.80 3.02 -16.67
C ASN A 161 10.57 2.53 -15.89
N SER A 162 9.43 3.25 -15.96
CA SER A 162 8.19 2.83 -15.31
C SER A 162 7.30 1.93 -16.18
N ARG A 163 7.57 1.87 -17.49
CA ARG A 163 6.72 1.15 -18.45
C ARG A 163 6.57 -0.34 -18.11
N GLY A 164 5.32 -0.81 -18.07
CA GLY A 164 4.99 -2.21 -17.79
C GLY A 164 5.22 -2.62 -16.33
N ARG A 165 5.28 -1.66 -15.41
CA ARG A 165 5.39 -1.87 -13.96
C ARG A 165 4.19 -1.31 -13.22
N THR A 166 3.81 -1.98 -12.15
CA THR A 166 2.93 -1.36 -11.15
C THR A 166 3.76 -0.38 -10.33
N ILE A 167 3.37 0.87 -10.36
CA ILE A 167 4.02 1.94 -9.61
C ILE A 167 3.37 2.03 -8.23
N ILE A 168 4.20 2.02 -7.20
CA ILE A 168 3.78 2.23 -5.81
C ILE A 168 4.55 3.43 -5.27
N THR A 169 3.86 4.57 -5.12
CA THR A 169 4.46 5.73 -4.45
C THR A 169 4.44 5.52 -2.94
N VAL A 170 5.57 5.76 -2.28
CA VAL A 170 5.74 5.55 -0.84
C VAL A 170 6.07 6.85 -0.10
N CYS A 171 5.71 7.98 -0.67
CA CYS A 171 5.65 9.30 -0.05
C CYS A 171 4.69 10.19 -0.80
N ASP A 172 4.03 11.10 -0.08
CA ASP A 172 2.99 11.96 -0.61
C ASP A 172 3.54 12.92 -1.65
N GLN A 173 4.74 13.47 -1.47
CA GLN A 173 5.35 14.34 -2.45
C GLN A 173 5.54 13.66 -3.81
N SER A 174 6.03 12.42 -3.86
CA SER A 174 6.15 11.70 -5.13
C SER A 174 4.80 11.33 -5.73
N HIS A 175 3.77 11.16 -4.90
CA HIS A 175 2.42 10.95 -5.38
C HIS A 175 1.87 12.21 -6.07
N ASP A 176 2.12 13.37 -5.50
CA ASP A 176 1.72 14.68 -6.05
C ASP A 176 2.55 15.07 -7.29
N ASP A 177 3.84 14.76 -7.32
CA ASP A 177 4.74 15.08 -8.44
C ASP A 177 4.38 14.31 -9.72
N LEU A 178 3.72 13.15 -9.60
CA LEU A 178 3.38 12.30 -10.74
C LEU A 178 1.94 12.50 -11.20
N THR A 179 1.73 12.61 -12.52
CA THR A 179 0.40 12.67 -13.12
C THR A 179 -0.35 11.35 -13.00
N SER A 180 -1.67 11.38 -13.16
CA SER A 180 -2.56 10.19 -13.18
C SER A 180 -2.51 9.34 -11.90
N PRO A 181 -2.92 9.90 -10.74
CA PRO A 181 -2.83 9.22 -9.45
C PRO A 181 -3.58 7.89 -9.40
N LEU A 182 -4.69 7.76 -10.12
CA LEU A 182 -5.51 6.54 -10.12
C LEU A 182 -4.86 5.35 -10.85
N SER A 183 -3.85 5.58 -11.68
CA SER A 183 -3.13 4.52 -12.41
C SER A 183 -2.06 3.81 -11.58
N ARG A 184 -1.88 4.19 -10.30
CA ARG A 184 -0.86 3.65 -9.40
C ARG A 184 -1.39 3.44 -7.99
N LEU A 185 -0.66 2.65 -7.22
CA LEU A 185 -0.89 2.53 -5.78
C LEU A 185 -0.14 3.64 -5.03
N HIS A 186 -0.66 4.04 -3.89
CA HIS A 186 -0.02 5.00 -3.01
C HIS A 186 -0.06 4.52 -1.57
N TRP A 187 1.06 4.64 -0.86
CA TRP A 187 1.19 4.42 0.56
C TRP A 187 1.76 5.69 1.20
N SER A 188 0.92 6.40 1.93
CA SER A 188 1.31 7.61 2.66
C SER A 188 2.18 7.22 3.86
N LEU A 189 3.50 7.31 3.70
CA LEU A 189 4.48 6.99 4.74
C LEU A 189 5.22 8.26 5.18
N PRO A 190 5.36 8.49 6.50
CA PRO A 190 6.16 9.60 7.02
C PRO A 190 7.61 9.51 6.55
N ASP A 191 8.30 10.66 6.49
CA ASP A 191 9.70 10.68 6.09
C ASP A 191 10.61 10.35 7.28
N PRO A 192 11.26 9.16 7.31
CA PRO A 192 12.16 8.82 8.38
C PRO A 192 13.44 9.68 8.38
N VAL A 193 13.77 10.31 7.23
CA VAL A 193 14.95 11.18 7.10
C VAL A 193 14.73 12.52 7.83
N GLU A 194 13.52 13.08 7.75
CA GLU A 194 13.18 14.30 8.48
C GLU A 194 13.24 14.11 10.00
N VAL A 195 12.79 12.95 10.49
CA VAL A 195 12.88 12.59 11.91
C VAL A 195 14.32 12.28 12.32
N GLY A 196 15.12 11.70 11.44
CA GLY A 196 16.55 11.44 11.59
C GLY A 196 16.93 10.38 12.63
N THR A 197 15.99 9.60 13.14
CA THR A 197 16.24 8.58 14.17
C THR A 197 16.16 7.16 13.62
N ARG A 198 16.97 6.25 14.21
CA ARG A 198 16.88 4.81 13.90
C ARG A 198 15.46 4.28 14.09
N ALA A 199 14.75 4.72 15.12
CA ALA A 199 13.38 4.29 15.42
C ALA A 199 12.40 4.67 14.30
N ALA A 200 12.53 5.85 13.68
CA ALA A 200 11.71 6.27 12.56
C ALA A 200 11.93 5.38 11.31
N PHE A 201 13.18 5.01 11.03
CA PHE A 201 13.49 4.09 9.94
C PHE A 201 12.97 2.68 10.23
N GLU A 202 13.04 2.20 11.45
CA GLU A 202 12.47 0.92 11.87
C GLU A 202 10.94 0.92 11.72
N SER A 203 10.26 1.98 12.18
CA SER A 203 8.82 2.15 12.00
C SER A 203 8.41 2.13 10.53
N THR A 204 9.16 2.82 9.66
CA THR A 204 8.95 2.79 8.20
C THR A 204 9.10 1.38 7.64
N TYR A 205 10.11 0.63 8.09
CA TYR A 205 10.33 -0.75 7.66
C TYR A 205 9.17 -1.67 8.07
N GLN A 206 8.66 -1.52 9.30
CA GLN A 206 7.52 -2.33 9.79
C GLN A 206 6.24 -2.01 9.02
N GLU A 207 5.95 -0.73 8.75
CA GLU A 207 4.78 -0.35 7.95
C GLU A 207 4.88 -0.90 6.51
N LEU A 208 6.07 -0.89 5.90
CA LEU A 208 6.29 -1.52 4.59
C LEU A 208 5.99 -3.03 4.63
N ILE A 209 6.42 -3.75 5.67
CA ILE A 209 6.10 -5.18 5.86
C ILE A 209 4.58 -5.40 5.87
N GLU A 210 3.86 -4.63 6.68
CA GLU A 210 2.41 -4.77 6.80
C GLU A 210 1.68 -4.53 5.47
N ARG A 211 2.09 -3.49 4.74
CA ARG A 211 1.53 -3.18 3.42
C ARG A 211 1.82 -4.31 2.40
N MET A 212 3.05 -4.81 2.38
CA MET A 212 3.47 -5.86 1.43
C MET A 212 2.84 -7.21 1.73
N ARG A 213 2.78 -7.63 3.00
CA ARG A 213 2.13 -8.89 3.39
C ARG A 213 0.72 -8.97 2.82
N HIS A 214 0.00 -7.87 2.88
CA HIS A 214 -1.35 -7.82 2.36
C HIS A 214 -1.42 -8.03 0.84
N LEU A 215 -0.54 -7.43 0.07
CA LEU A 215 -0.47 -7.62 -1.39
C LEU A 215 -0.01 -9.03 -1.77
N ILE A 216 0.90 -9.65 -0.98
CA ILE A 216 1.53 -10.95 -1.30
C ILE A 216 0.62 -12.13 -0.95
N THR A 217 -0.05 -12.12 0.21
CA THR A 217 -0.86 -13.25 0.73
C THR A 217 -1.94 -13.70 -0.28
N ARG A 218 -2.32 -12.86 -1.20
CA ARG A 218 -3.35 -13.13 -2.22
C ARG A 218 -2.87 -13.91 -3.43
N SER A 219 -1.58 -13.83 -3.76
CA SER A 219 -1.02 -14.57 -4.91
C SER A 219 -0.98 -16.08 -4.70
N THR A 220 -0.88 -16.53 -3.45
CA THR A 220 -0.75 -17.97 -3.13
C THR A 220 -2.08 -18.71 -3.15
N THR A 221 -3.21 -18.03 -3.01
CA THR A 221 -4.53 -18.69 -3.02
C THR A 221 -5.05 -18.99 -4.43
N SER A 222 -4.61 -18.22 -5.44
CA SER A 222 -5.09 -18.36 -6.83
C SER A 222 -4.44 -19.52 -7.61
N VAL A 223 -3.35 -20.13 -7.12
CA VAL A 223 -2.60 -21.19 -7.84
C VAL A 223 -3.15 -22.60 -7.59
N LYS A 224 -4.10 -22.81 -6.66
CA LYS A 224 -4.57 -24.16 -6.28
C LYS A 224 -5.88 -24.65 -6.91
N GLN A 225 -6.41 -24.00 -7.95
CA GLN A 225 -7.58 -24.51 -8.67
C GLN A 225 -7.31 -24.70 -10.17
N GLN A 226 -6.49 -25.69 -10.50
CA GLN A 226 -6.62 -26.34 -11.81
C GLN A 226 -7.45 -27.61 -11.62
N PRO A 227 -8.60 -27.76 -12.32
CA PRO A 227 -9.33 -29.00 -12.32
C PRO A 227 -8.55 -30.04 -13.13
N THR A 228 -8.23 -31.14 -12.50
CA THR A 228 -7.75 -32.35 -13.17
C THR A 228 -8.83 -32.87 -14.13
N THR A 229 -8.62 -32.66 -15.41
CA THR A 229 -9.38 -33.33 -16.46
C THR A 229 -9.05 -34.82 -16.43
N LYS A 230 -9.99 -35.61 -15.95
CA LYS A 230 -9.96 -37.07 -16.10
C LYS A 230 -10.20 -37.41 -17.57
N SER A 231 -9.17 -37.92 -18.20
CA SER A 231 -9.30 -38.66 -19.46
C SER A 231 -10.25 -39.86 -19.25
N LYS A 232 -11.37 -39.85 -19.96
CA LYS A 232 -12.13 -41.08 -20.19
C LYS A 232 -11.58 -41.73 -21.46
N GLU A 233 -10.83 -42.80 -21.27
CA GLU A 233 -10.71 -43.82 -22.29
C GLU A 233 -12.08 -44.47 -22.51
N GLN A 234 -12.46 -44.56 -23.73
CA GLN A 234 -13.56 -45.45 -24.18
C GLN A 234 -13.05 -46.44 -25.21
N ARG A 235 -13.41 -47.63 -24.93
CA ARG A 235 -13.46 -48.76 -25.84
C ARG A 235 -14.27 -48.46 -27.07
#